data_535aadc78c48d88e58adad6df0e9d999
#
_entry.id   535aadc78c48d88e58adad6df0e9d999
#
_cell.length_a   1.000
_cell.length_b   1.000
_cell.length_c   1.000
_cell.angle_alpha   90.00
_cell.angle_beta   90.00
_cell.angle_gamma   90.00
#
_symmetry.space_group_name_H-M   'P 1'
#
loop_
_entity.id
_entity.type
_entity.pdbx_description
1 polymer ?
#
loop_
_entity_poly.entity_id
_entity_poly.type
_entity_poly.pdbx_seq_one_letter_code
_entity_poly.pdbx_strand_id
1 'polypeptide(L)'
;MCGIVGYIGHRDAYPIIVKGLQRLEYRGYDSAGIALFDGKGINLSKTKGKVEDLVKKSTESIPLEGTLGLGHTRWATHGVPNDVNSHPHYSNSGDLVIIHNGIIENYESIRKELINRGYVFTSDTDTEVLVNLIEEVQKAQNEKLGKAVQIALNQVVGAYSIAVFDKKKPDEIVVAKLGSPLAIGIGENEYFIASDASPFIEFTNNAIYLKDEEMAIIRLGKEIKLRKIKDDAIAYPHILELQMNLEEIEKGGYEHFMLKEIYEQPRAIMDTYRGRLKVEERLIKMSGVDENLEKFMNANRVIIVACGTSWHAGLVAEYIFEDLARIPVEVEYASEFRYRNPIITDKDVLIAISQSGETADTLAAIKLAKENGAFVFGVCNVVGSSIARETHAGAYTHAGPEIGVASTKAFTTQITVLTLLALKLAKEKGVLSTEQFQGFLTELETIPAKVEKALGSNPLVEIIADVYKDSPNCLYLGRGYNFPVALEGALKLKEISYIHAEGYPAAEMKHGPIALIDEQMPVIVIATKKGHYEKVVSNIQEIKSRKGKIIAIVTEGDTQVTELADHIIEVPETFESLTPLLTTIPLQLLSYHIAVMRGCNVDQPRNLAKSVTVE
;
A
#
# COMPACT_ATOMS: atom_id res chain seq x y z
N MET A 1 3.97 8.91 -2.84
CA MET A 1 3.38 8.76 -4.20
C MET A 1 2.44 9.91 -4.49
N CYS A 2 2.28 10.27 -5.77
CA CYS A 2 1.37 11.33 -6.18
C CYS A 2 0.01 10.78 -6.63
N GLY A 3 -1.04 11.61 -6.65
CA GLY A 3 -2.36 11.25 -7.16
C GLY A 3 -2.66 12.00 -8.47
N ILE A 4 -2.96 11.26 -9.53
CA ILE A 4 -3.44 11.77 -10.81
C ILE A 4 -4.95 11.68 -10.85
N VAL A 5 -5.64 12.76 -11.24
CA VAL A 5 -7.07 12.78 -11.60
C VAL A 5 -7.23 13.58 -12.88
N GLY A 6 -7.93 13.02 -13.85
CA GLY A 6 -8.31 13.69 -15.09
C GLY A 6 -9.77 13.41 -15.43
N TYR A 7 -10.38 14.34 -16.12
CA TYR A 7 -11.76 14.22 -16.58
C TYR A 7 -11.94 14.85 -17.95
N ILE A 8 -12.69 14.19 -18.80
CA ILE A 8 -13.19 14.72 -20.06
C ILE A 8 -14.63 14.22 -20.28
N GLY A 9 -15.57 15.14 -20.44
CA GLY A 9 -16.97 14.73 -20.54
C GLY A 9 -17.91 15.91 -20.76
N HIS A 10 -19.12 15.76 -20.27
CA HIS A 10 -20.21 16.73 -20.40
C HIS A 10 -20.53 17.47 -19.08
N ARG A 11 -19.97 17.01 -17.95
CA ARG A 11 -20.20 17.62 -16.63
C ARG A 11 -19.12 18.66 -16.33
N ASP A 12 -19.37 19.48 -15.31
CA ASP A 12 -18.31 20.32 -14.75
C ASP A 12 -17.20 19.45 -14.14
N ALA A 13 -15.99 19.65 -14.64
CA ALA A 13 -14.80 18.88 -14.23
C ALA A 13 -14.30 19.27 -12.83
N TYR A 14 -14.54 20.50 -12.37
CA TYR A 14 -14.00 20.98 -11.10
C TYR A 14 -14.40 20.11 -9.89
N PRO A 15 -15.72 19.90 -9.60
CA PRO A 15 -16.12 19.10 -8.44
C PRO A 15 -15.67 17.63 -8.56
N ILE A 16 -15.63 17.07 -9.77
CA ILE A 16 -15.20 15.70 -10.04
C ILE A 16 -13.72 15.55 -9.69
N ILE A 17 -12.88 16.46 -10.19
CA ILE A 17 -11.43 16.40 -9.99
C ILE A 17 -11.10 16.69 -8.51
N VAL A 18 -11.69 17.70 -7.90
CA VAL A 18 -11.44 18.04 -6.49
C VAL A 18 -11.79 16.85 -5.59
N LYS A 19 -12.98 16.24 -5.76
CA LYS A 19 -13.38 15.07 -5.00
C LYS A 19 -12.45 13.86 -5.24
N GLY A 20 -12.03 13.68 -6.49
CA GLY A 20 -11.05 12.66 -6.85
C GLY A 20 -9.70 12.88 -6.19
N LEU A 21 -9.20 14.13 -6.14
CA LEU A 21 -7.96 14.48 -5.45
C LEU A 21 -8.05 14.27 -3.93
N GLN A 22 -9.19 14.61 -3.31
CA GLN A 22 -9.44 14.33 -1.89
C GLN A 22 -9.37 12.83 -1.59
N ARG A 23 -9.90 11.99 -2.47
CA ARG A 23 -9.83 10.52 -2.36
C ARG A 23 -8.42 9.96 -2.60
N LEU A 24 -7.55 10.67 -3.33
CA LEU A 24 -6.16 10.29 -3.57
C LEU A 24 -5.15 10.99 -2.63
N GLU A 25 -5.61 11.82 -1.71
CA GLU A 25 -4.73 12.61 -0.84
C GLU A 25 -3.82 11.72 0.03
N TYR A 26 -4.26 10.49 0.38
CA TYR A 26 -3.44 9.50 1.07
C TYR A 26 -2.16 9.09 0.29
N ARG A 27 -2.13 9.35 -1.02
CA ARG A 27 -0.95 9.07 -1.88
C ARG A 27 0.10 10.18 -1.83
N GLY A 28 -0.31 11.43 -1.62
CA GLY A 28 0.61 12.58 -1.53
C GLY A 28 -0.16 13.85 -1.17
N TYR A 29 0.41 14.68 -0.33
CA TYR A 29 -0.24 15.86 0.25
C TYR A 29 0.71 17.04 0.48
N ASP A 30 1.87 17.07 -0.16
CA ASP A 30 2.84 18.17 -0.06
C ASP A 30 2.41 19.39 -0.85
N SER A 31 1.71 19.15 -1.95
CA SER A 31 1.09 20.20 -2.76
C SER A 31 -0.03 19.63 -3.63
N ALA A 32 -0.95 20.48 -4.06
CA ALA A 32 -2.06 20.13 -4.94
C ALA A 32 -2.25 21.18 -6.03
N GLY A 33 -2.84 20.76 -7.15
CA GLY A 33 -3.20 21.69 -8.20
C GLY A 33 -4.17 21.11 -9.22
N ILE A 34 -4.83 22.01 -9.95
CA ILE A 34 -5.85 21.71 -10.94
C ILE A 34 -5.71 22.65 -12.14
N ALA A 35 -5.87 22.11 -13.32
CA ALA A 35 -5.99 22.89 -14.57
C ALA A 35 -7.27 22.47 -15.28
N LEU A 36 -8.10 23.45 -15.65
CA LEU A 36 -9.36 23.27 -16.38
C LEU A 36 -9.37 24.07 -17.68
N PHE A 37 -9.97 23.50 -18.70
CA PHE A 37 -10.25 24.18 -19.95
C PHE A 37 -11.73 24.64 -19.99
N ASP A 38 -11.96 25.96 -20.06
CA ASP A 38 -13.27 26.60 -20.02
C ASP A 38 -13.88 26.87 -21.41
N GLY A 39 -13.28 26.32 -22.46
CA GLY A 39 -13.68 26.59 -23.85
C GLY A 39 -12.98 27.79 -24.49
N LYS A 40 -12.26 28.60 -23.72
CA LYS A 40 -11.51 29.78 -24.21
C LYS A 40 -10.03 29.68 -23.85
N GLY A 41 -9.72 29.21 -22.66
CA GLY A 41 -8.38 29.13 -22.15
C GLY A 41 -8.23 28.07 -21.06
N ILE A 42 -7.01 27.97 -20.52
CA ILE A 42 -6.70 27.08 -19.44
C ILE A 42 -6.61 27.88 -18.14
N ASN A 43 -7.42 27.53 -17.18
CA ASN A 43 -7.42 28.10 -15.82
C ASN A 43 -6.67 27.16 -14.89
N LEU A 44 -5.64 27.66 -14.22
CA LEU A 44 -4.75 26.90 -13.33
C LEU A 44 -4.81 27.44 -11.92
N SER A 45 -4.97 26.56 -10.94
CA SER A 45 -4.77 26.85 -9.52
C SER A 45 -3.82 25.82 -8.92
N LYS A 46 -2.78 26.29 -8.22
CA LYS A 46 -1.77 25.43 -7.56
C LYS A 46 -1.49 25.97 -6.16
N THR A 47 -1.24 25.06 -5.22
CA THR A 47 -0.90 25.45 -3.84
C THR A 47 0.04 24.42 -3.20
N LYS A 48 0.93 24.91 -2.36
CA LYS A 48 1.59 24.07 -1.34
C LYS A 48 0.55 23.68 -0.30
N GLY A 49 0.57 22.41 0.15
CA GLY A 49 -0.35 21.88 1.15
C GLY A 49 -1.40 20.94 0.57
N LYS A 50 -2.49 20.77 1.31
CA LYS A 50 -3.53 19.78 1.03
C LYS A 50 -4.54 20.26 -0.03
N VAL A 51 -5.40 19.33 -0.47
CA VAL A 51 -6.51 19.66 -1.41
C VAL A 51 -7.46 20.69 -0.81
N GLU A 52 -7.64 20.72 0.51
CA GLU A 52 -8.43 21.75 1.18
C GLU A 52 -7.87 23.16 0.96
N ASP A 53 -6.53 23.31 0.99
CA ASP A 53 -5.85 24.58 0.72
C ASP A 53 -6.01 25.00 -0.74
N LEU A 54 -5.99 24.03 -1.67
CA LEU A 54 -6.30 24.27 -3.08
C LEU A 54 -7.74 24.77 -3.27
N VAL A 55 -8.71 24.16 -2.59
CA VAL A 55 -10.12 24.57 -2.65
C VAL A 55 -10.29 26.00 -2.12
N LYS A 56 -9.71 26.33 -0.98
CA LYS A 56 -9.73 27.70 -0.43
C LYS A 56 -9.19 28.71 -1.44
N LYS A 57 -7.99 28.45 -1.98
CA LYS A 57 -7.34 29.32 -2.97
C LYS A 57 -8.15 29.47 -4.26
N SER A 58 -8.78 28.39 -4.76
CA SER A 58 -9.58 28.42 -5.98
C SER A 58 -10.90 29.15 -5.82
N THR A 59 -11.49 29.16 -4.63
CA THR A 59 -12.74 29.91 -4.34
C THR A 59 -12.52 31.40 -4.20
N GLU A 60 -11.31 31.85 -3.84
CA GLU A 60 -10.90 33.25 -3.76
C GLU A 60 -10.53 33.82 -5.13
N SER A 61 -10.30 32.99 -6.12
CA SER A 61 -9.91 33.31 -7.48
C SER A 61 -11.11 33.32 -8.44
N ILE A 62 -10.86 33.45 -9.74
CA ILE A 62 -11.91 33.28 -10.79
C ILE A 62 -12.50 31.88 -10.70
N PRO A 63 -13.84 31.71 -10.79
CA PRO A 63 -14.46 30.39 -10.76
C PRO A 63 -13.81 29.44 -11.78
N LEU A 64 -13.34 28.30 -11.30
CA LEU A 64 -12.75 27.25 -12.13
C LEU A 64 -13.87 26.38 -12.67
N GLU A 65 -14.27 26.57 -13.91
CA GLU A 65 -15.31 25.83 -14.62
C GLU A 65 -14.71 25.21 -15.89
N GLY A 66 -15.23 24.08 -16.33
CA GLY A 66 -14.81 23.43 -17.57
C GLY A 66 -15.23 21.97 -17.64
N THR A 67 -15.20 21.41 -18.85
CA THR A 67 -15.57 20.01 -19.11
C THR A 67 -14.37 19.10 -19.40
N LEU A 68 -13.18 19.70 -19.41
CA LEU A 68 -11.89 19.02 -19.54
C LEU A 68 -10.97 19.54 -18.46
N GLY A 69 -10.29 18.64 -17.74
CA GLY A 69 -9.31 19.06 -16.76
C GLY A 69 -8.41 17.95 -16.24
N LEU A 70 -7.31 18.39 -15.63
CA LEU A 70 -6.32 17.56 -14.95
C LEU A 70 -6.06 18.10 -13.55
N GLY A 71 -5.98 17.23 -12.57
CA GLY A 71 -5.66 17.55 -11.18
C GLY A 71 -4.61 16.60 -10.63
N HIS A 72 -3.86 17.07 -9.65
CA HIS A 72 -2.75 16.33 -9.08
C HIS A 72 -2.55 16.63 -7.60
N THR A 73 -2.25 15.59 -6.81
CA THR A 73 -1.67 15.72 -5.47
C THR A 73 -0.23 15.19 -5.52
N ARG A 74 0.70 15.96 -4.96
CA ARG A 74 2.13 15.71 -5.11
C ARG A 74 2.74 15.22 -3.82
N TRP A 75 3.59 14.22 -3.96
CA TRP A 75 4.67 13.86 -3.03
C TRP A 75 5.98 14.28 -3.69
N ALA A 76 6.68 15.25 -3.11
CA ALA A 76 7.83 15.88 -3.76
C ALA A 76 9.02 14.93 -3.85
N THR A 77 9.51 14.70 -5.08
CA THR A 77 10.74 13.96 -5.39
C THR A 77 11.82 14.90 -5.93
N HIS A 78 11.46 15.82 -6.85
CA HIS A 78 12.34 16.82 -7.45
C HIS A 78 11.79 18.23 -7.21
N GLY A 79 12.61 19.12 -6.67
CA GLY A 79 12.22 20.47 -6.29
C GLY A 79 11.40 20.54 -4.99
N VAL A 80 11.65 21.57 -4.18
CA VAL A 80 10.95 21.77 -2.89
C VAL A 80 9.44 21.95 -3.08
N PRO A 81 8.60 21.53 -2.10
CA PRO A 81 7.16 21.78 -2.14
C PRO A 81 6.86 23.28 -2.11
N ASN A 82 6.41 23.82 -3.23
CA ASN A 82 5.94 25.20 -3.40
C ASN A 82 4.95 25.27 -4.56
N ASP A 83 4.29 26.41 -4.73
CA ASP A 83 3.27 26.60 -5.78
C ASP A 83 3.85 26.44 -7.20
N VAL A 84 5.11 26.82 -7.43
CA VAL A 84 5.75 26.76 -8.75
C VAL A 84 6.01 25.32 -9.16
N ASN A 85 6.55 24.50 -8.23
CA ASN A 85 6.89 23.11 -8.44
C ASN A 85 5.68 22.16 -8.34
N SER A 86 4.49 22.67 -7.97
CA SER A 86 3.26 21.89 -7.97
C SER A 86 2.78 21.59 -9.38
N HIS A 87 2.15 20.43 -9.58
CA HIS A 87 1.46 20.09 -10.82
C HIS A 87 0.04 20.68 -10.84
N PRO A 88 -0.57 20.87 -12.03
CA PRO A 88 -0.08 20.64 -13.40
C PRO A 88 1.00 21.64 -13.87
N HIS A 89 1.78 21.24 -14.91
CA HIS A 89 2.73 22.11 -15.61
C HIS A 89 2.25 22.43 -17.02
N TYR A 90 2.66 23.62 -17.51
CA TYR A 90 2.46 24.05 -18.88
C TYR A 90 3.70 23.85 -19.73
N SER A 91 3.52 23.66 -21.04
CA SER A 91 4.58 23.87 -22.00
C SER A 91 4.92 25.36 -22.16
N ASN A 92 6.06 25.67 -22.74
CA ASN A 92 6.57 27.04 -22.89
C ASN A 92 5.63 27.98 -23.69
N SER A 93 4.82 27.42 -24.60
CA SER A 93 3.77 28.21 -25.32
C SER A 93 2.49 28.38 -24.48
N GLY A 94 2.31 27.60 -23.41
CA GLY A 94 1.07 27.52 -22.64
C GLY A 94 -0.07 26.77 -23.37
N ASP A 95 0.25 25.96 -24.38
CA ASP A 95 -0.74 25.19 -25.15
C ASP A 95 -0.99 23.81 -24.57
N LEU A 96 0.06 23.15 -24.05
CA LEU A 96 -0.03 21.83 -23.44
C LEU A 96 -0.08 21.92 -21.91
N VAL A 97 -0.87 21.04 -21.30
CA VAL A 97 -0.93 20.84 -19.86
C VAL A 97 -0.64 19.39 -19.55
N ILE A 98 0.22 19.14 -18.56
CA ILE A 98 0.61 17.80 -18.14
C ILE A 98 0.56 17.64 -16.62
N ILE A 99 0.19 16.44 -16.18
CA ILE A 99 0.44 15.91 -14.83
C ILE A 99 1.26 14.63 -14.95
N HIS A 100 2.10 14.36 -13.94
CA HIS A 100 3.08 13.27 -13.99
C HIS A 100 3.30 12.68 -12.60
N ASN A 101 3.29 11.35 -12.54
CA ASN A 101 3.79 10.54 -11.42
C ASN A 101 5.00 9.75 -11.90
N GLY A 102 6.11 9.84 -11.21
CA GLY A 102 7.33 9.13 -11.56
C GLY A 102 8.57 10.01 -11.46
N ILE A 103 9.64 9.57 -12.08
CA ILE A 103 10.93 10.29 -12.17
C ILE A 103 11.50 10.09 -13.56
N ILE A 104 11.85 11.19 -14.22
CA ILE A 104 12.57 11.19 -15.50
C ILE A 104 14.07 11.33 -15.19
N GLU A 105 14.80 10.24 -15.19
CA GLU A 105 16.20 10.18 -14.76
C GLU A 105 17.14 11.02 -15.65
N ASN A 106 16.88 11.08 -16.96
CA ASN A 106 17.68 11.84 -17.91
C ASN A 106 17.19 13.27 -18.17
N TYR A 107 16.35 13.83 -17.26
CA TYR A 107 15.73 15.16 -17.47
C TYR A 107 16.74 16.28 -17.59
N GLU A 108 17.89 16.25 -16.91
CA GLU A 108 18.89 17.31 -16.98
C GLU A 108 19.51 17.44 -18.38
N SER A 109 19.78 16.33 -19.05
CA SER A 109 20.33 16.35 -20.42
C SER A 109 19.30 16.88 -21.41
N ILE A 110 18.03 16.48 -21.27
CA ILE A 110 16.92 16.98 -22.09
C ILE A 110 16.70 18.49 -21.85
N ARG A 111 16.74 18.93 -20.60
CA ARG A 111 16.60 20.34 -20.22
C ARG A 111 17.66 21.22 -20.88
N LYS A 112 18.93 20.77 -20.85
CA LYS A 112 20.04 21.52 -21.51
C LYS A 112 19.80 21.68 -23.02
N GLU A 113 19.37 20.63 -23.70
CA GLU A 113 19.10 20.69 -25.13
C GLU A 113 17.90 21.60 -25.44
N LEU A 114 16.83 21.56 -24.63
CA LEU A 114 15.68 22.45 -24.81
C LEU A 114 16.03 23.91 -24.55
N ILE A 115 16.90 24.22 -23.58
CA ILE A 115 17.41 25.58 -23.34
C ILE A 115 18.17 26.08 -24.59
N ASN A 116 19.01 25.24 -25.20
CA ASN A 116 19.72 25.59 -26.45
C ASN A 116 18.76 25.90 -27.61
N ARG A 117 17.54 25.36 -27.57
CA ARG A 117 16.46 25.61 -28.53
C ARG A 117 15.57 26.81 -28.16
N GLY A 118 15.88 27.50 -27.06
CA GLY A 118 15.18 28.71 -26.63
C GLY A 118 14.03 28.48 -25.64
N TYR A 119 13.89 27.28 -25.08
CA TYR A 119 12.90 27.02 -24.03
C TYR A 119 13.32 27.64 -22.69
N VAL A 120 12.35 28.19 -21.97
CA VAL A 120 12.54 28.80 -20.65
C VAL A 120 11.82 27.95 -19.61
N PHE A 121 12.49 27.66 -18.52
CA PHE A 121 11.95 26.83 -17.43
C PHE A 121 11.68 27.69 -16.20
N THR A 122 10.53 27.48 -15.58
CA THR A 122 10.08 28.19 -14.38
C THR A 122 10.18 27.35 -13.11
N SER A 123 10.11 26.03 -13.23
CA SER A 123 10.18 25.09 -12.12
C SER A 123 11.46 24.25 -12.14
N ASP A 124 11.69 23.56 -11.02
CA ASP A 124 12.79 22.62 -10.87
C ASP A 124 12.39 21.17 -11.23
N THR A 125 11.16 20.97 -11.74
CA THR A 125 10.61 19.64 -11.95
C THR A 125 11.03 19.04 -13.29
N ASP A 126 11.24 17.74 -13.30
CA ASP A 126 11.41 16.90 -14.48
C ASP A 126 10.15 16.90 -15.38
N THR A 127 8.99 17.14 -14.79
CA THR A 127 7.69 17.20 -15.48
C THR A 127 7.60 18.39 -16.44
N GLU A 128 8.11 19.57 -16.05
CA GLU A 128 8.16 20.72 -16.96
C GLU A 128 9.09 20.44 -18.14
N VAL A 129 10.16 19.67 -17.91
CA VAL A 129 11.05 19.23 -18.99
C VAL A 129 10.32 18.31 -19.97
N LEU A 130 9.54 17.36 -19.44
CA LEU A 130 8.79 16.42 -20.28
C LEU A 130 7.73 17.11 -21.14
N VAL A 131 6.94 18.06 -20.61
CA VAL A 131 5.92 18.74 -21.40
C VAL A 131 6.54 19.61 -22.49
N ASN A 132 7.71 20.22 -22.24
CA ASN A 132 8.43 20.99 -23.22
C ASN A 132 9.07 20.10 -24.30
N LEU A 133 9.53 18.90 -23.96
CA LEU A 133 9.97 17.92 -24.95
C LEU A 133 8.82 17.48 -25.87
N ILE A 134 7.63 17.22 -25.31
CA ILE A 134 6.45 16.87 -26.11
C ILE A 134 6.09 18.02 -27.06
N GLU A 135 6.11 19.26 -26.59
CA GLU A 135 5.84 20.43 -27.40
C GLU A 135 6.88 20.60 -28.53
N GLU A 136 8.16 20.41 -28.22
CA GLU A 136 9.24 20.50 -29.24
C GLU A 136 9.05 19.44 -30.32
N VAL A 137 8.77 18.19 -29.94
CA VAL A 137 8.48 17.12 -30.91
C VAL A 137 7.25 17.47 -31.78
N GLN A 138 6.17 17.95 -31.12
CA GLN A 138 4.95 18.33 -31.83
C GLN A 138 5.19 19.43 -32.88
N LYS A 139 5.97 20.46 -32.53
CA LYS A 139 6.30 21.56 -33.41
C LYS A 139 7.28 21.15 -34.52
N ALA A 140 8.40 20.52 -34.16
CA ALA A 140 9.47 20.19 -35.07
C ALA A 140 9.05 19.18 -36.14
N GLN A 141 8.14 18.25 -35.81
CA GLN A 141 7.70 17.18 -36.72
C GLN A 141 6.27 17.39 -37.24
N ASN A 142 5.59 18.47 -36.83
CA ASN A 142 4.19 18.77 -37.15
C ASN A 142 3.25 17.59 -36.85
N GLU A 143 3.45 16.96 -35.68
CA GLU A 143 2.73 15.74 -35.28
C GLU A 143 1.49 16.05 -34.41
N LYS A 144 0.54 15.11 -34.40
CA LYS A 144 -0.58 15.15 -33.48
C LYS A 144 -0.08 14.81 -32.06
N LEU A 145 -0.79 15.29 -31.03
CA LEU A 145 -0.41 15.13 -29.63
C LEU A 145 -0.04 13.67 -29.28
N GLY A 146 -0.89 12.69 -29.60
CA GLY A 146 -0.61 11.29 -29.31
C GLY A 146 0.70 10.78 -29.91
N LYS A 147 1.05 11.20 -31.15
CA LYS A 147 2.32 10.83 -31.79
C LYS A 147 3.50 11.57 -31.19
N ALA A 148 3.34 12.84 -30.87
CA ALA A 148 4.37 13.63 -30.20
C ALA A 148 4.71 13.06 -28.82
N VAL A 149 3.71 12.65 -28.04
CA VAL A 149 3.89 11.96 -26.75
C VAL A 149 4.67 10.66 -26.94
N GLN A 150 4.28 9.82 -27.90
CA GLN A 150 4.95 8.56 -28.18
C GLN A 150 6.45 8.77 -28.52
N ILE A 151 6.76 9.72 -29.37
CA ILE A 151 8.14 10.02 -29.78
C ILE A 151 8.94 10.60 -28.60
N ALA A 152 8.35 11.50 -27.81
CA ALA A 152 9.00 12.08 -26.65
C ALA A 152 9.31 11.00 -25.58
N LEU A 153 8.37 10.11 -25.28
CA LEU A 153 8.55 9.05 -24.29
C LEU A 153 9.60 8.00 -24.69
N ASN A 154 9.85 7.79 -25.98
CA ASN A 154 10.96 6.96 -26.45
C ASN A 154 12.36 7.59 -26.23
N GLN A 155 12.44 8.87 -25.85
CA GLN A 155 13.69 9.57 -25.51
C GLN A 155 13.92 9.65 -23.99
N VAL A 156 12.93 9.23 -23.19
CA VAL A 156 12.92 9.34 -21.74
C VAL A 156 13.41 8.05 -21.09
N VAL A 157 14.23 8.20 -20.07
CA VAL A 157 14.67 7.11 -19.18
C VAL A 157 14.04 7.34 -17.80
N GLY A 158 13.47 6.30 -17.21
CA GLY A 158 12.85 6.38 -15.89
C GLY A 158 11.40 5.89 -15.88
N ALA A 159 10.71 6.09 -14.77
CA ALA A 159 9.32 5.69 -14.56
C ALA A 159 8.37 6.89 -14.74
N TYR A 160 7.23 6.66 -15.37
CA TYR A 160 6.23 7.70 -15.57
C TYR A 160 4.79 7.17 -15.64
N SER A 161 3.86 7.95 -15.14
CA SER A 161 2.44 7.94 -15.49
C SER A 161 2.03 9.37 -15.78
N ILE A 162 1.56 9.64 -16.98
CA ILE A 162 1.23 10.98 -17.44
C ILE A 162 -0.20 11.07 -17.96
N ALA A 163 -0.79 12.25 -17.79
CA ALA A 163 -1.94 12.69 -18.55
C ALA A 163 -1.65 14.08 -19.11
N VAL A 164 -1.91 14.28 -20.41
CA VAL A 164 -1.63 15.51 -21.13
C VAL A 164 -2.77 15.85 -22.09
N PHE A 165 -3.13 17.13 -22.18
CA PHE A 165 -4.04 17.64 -23.21
C PHE A 165 -3.49 18.91 -23.88
N ASP A 166 -3.99 19.19 -25.08
CA ASP A 166 -3.67 20.38 -25.88
C ASP A 166 -4.92 21.28 -25.94
N LYS A 167 -4.80 22.55 -25.49
CA LYS A 167 -5.92 23.51 -25.55
C LYS A 167 -6.43 23.76 -26.98
N LYS A 168 -5.60 23.53 -28.01
CA LYS A 168 -6.00 23.63 -29.40
C LYS A 168 -6.87 22.45 -29.86
N LYS A 169 -6.88 21.37 -29.08
CA LYS A 169 -7.67 20.18 -29.35
C LYS A 169 -8.28 19.61 -28.06
N PRO A 170 -9.24 20.32 -27.47
CA PRO A 170 -9.75 20.04 -26.14
C PRO A 170 -10.72 18.83 -26.06
N ASP A 171 -10.91 18.12 -27.16
CA ASP A 171 -11.67 16.87 -27.23
C ASP A 171 -10.81 15.62 -26.98
N GLU A 172 -9.52 15.80 -26.63
CA GLU A 172 -8.55 14.71 -26.52
C GLU A 172 -7.70 14.82 -25.26
N ILE A 173 -7.57 13.70 -24.53
CA ILE A 173 -6.52 13.49 -23.51
C ILE A 173 -5.64 12.33 -23.96
N VAL A 174 -4.32 12.49 -23.82
CA VAL A 174 -3.36 11.40 -24.01
C VAL A 174 -2.79 11.01 -22.66
N VAL A 175 -2.80 9.70 -22.38
CA VAL A 175 -2.24 9.13 -21.16
C VAL A 175 -1.23 8.05 -21.51
N ALA A 176 -0.19 7.88 -20.69
CA ALA A 176 0.85 6.87 -20.91
C ALA A 176 1.43 6.41 -19.57
N LYS A 177 1.94 5.17 -19.54
CA LYS A 177 2.41 4.54 -18.32
C LYS A 177 3.67 3.70 -18.53
N LEU A 178 4.62 3.87 -17.60
CA LEU A 178 5.73 2.96 -17.32
C LEU A 178 6.06 3.04 -15.82
N GLY A 179 5.80 1.98 -15.06
CA GLY A 179 6.01 1.92 -13.61
C GLY A 179 4.79 2.35 -12.79
N SER A 180 4.54 3.64 -12.58
CA SER A 180 3.45 4.13 -11.73
C SER A 180 2.05 3.77 -12.27
N PRO A 181 1.05 3.41 -11.42
CA PRO A 181 -0.26 2.95 -11.87
C PRO A 181 -1.10 4.05 -12.52
N LEU A 182 -1.93 3.66 -13.52
CA LEU A 182 -2.89 4.52 -14.18
C LEU A 182 -4.10 3.72 -14.68
N ALA A 183 -5.30 4.20 -14.32
CA ALA A 183 -6.58 3.63 -14.71
C ALA A 183 -7.41 4.65 -15.50
N ILE A 184 -8.23 4.15 -16.42
CA ILE A 184 -9.19 4.93 -17.19
C ILE A 184 -10.59 4.39 -16.87
N GLY A 185 -11.44 5.22 -16.24
CA GLY A 185 -12.85 4.95 -16.03
C GLY A 185 -13.66 5.27 -17.27
N ILE A 186 -14.60 4.39 -17.65
CA ILE A 186 -15.46 4.54 -18.83
C ILE A 186 -16.87 4.81 -18.37
N GLY A 187 -17.33 6.06 -18.47
CA GLY A 187 -18.68 6.49 -18.21
C GLY A 187 -19.52 6.65 -19.48
N GLU A 188 -20.74 7.12 -19.35
CA GLU A 188 -21.63 7.40 -20.46
C GLU A 188 -21.27 8.77 -21.08
N ASN A 189 -20.62 8.76 -22.25
CA ASN A 189 -20.09 9.95 -22.94
C ASN A 189 -19.11 10.77 -22.09
N GLU A 190 -18.35 10.11 -21.23
CA GLU A 190 -17.33 10.73 -20.40
C GLU A 190 -16.26 9.72 -20.03
N TYR A 191 -15.05 10.24 -19.74
CA TYR A 191 -13.91 9.42 -19.32
C TYR A 191 -13.24 10.05 -18.10
N PHE A 192 -12.77 9.17 -17.23
CA PHE A 192 -12.05 9.52 -16.02
C PHE A 192 -10.64 8.94 -16.11
N ILE A 193 -9.66 9.65 -15.65
CA ILE A 193 -8.28 9.20 -15.55
C ILE A 193 -7.88 9.29 -14.09
N ALA A 194 -7.30 8.23 -13.51
CA ALA A 194 -6.84 8.29 -12.14
C ALA A 194 -5.70 7.30 -11.86
N SER A 195 -4.92 7.58 -10.82
CA SER A 195 -3.88 6.68 -10.34
C SER A 195 -4.43 5.35 -9.82
N ASP A 196 -5.66 5.35 -9.29
CA ASP A 196 -6.47 4.16 -8.96
C ASP A 196 -7.96 4.45 -9.20
N ALA A 197 -8.83 3.47 -8.95
CA ALA A 197 -10.25 3.60 -9.30
C ALA A 197 -11.08 4.44 -8.31
N SER A 198 -10.58 4.74 -7.13
CA SER A 198 -11.34 5.42 -6.07
C SER A 198 -11.91 6.79 -6.48
N PRO A 199 -11.25 7.61 -7.33
CA PRO A 199 -11.81 8.88 -7.81
C PRO A 199 -13.08 8.76 -8.63
N PHE A 200 -13.25 7.69 -9.40
CA PHE A 200 -14.33 7.58 -10.36
C PHE A 200 -15.37 6.46 -10.08
N ILE A 201 -15.20 5.71 -8.98
CA ILE A 201 -16.08 4.56 -8.65
C ILE A 201 -17.56 4.97 -8.48
N GLU A 202 -17.84 6.22 -8.09
CA GLU A 202 -19.21 6.73 -7.98
C GLU A 202 -19.87 7.04 -9.34
N PHE A 203 -19.06 7.11 -10.41
CA PHE A 203 -19.52 7.46 -11.76
C PHE A 203 -19.57 6.25 -12.68
N THR A 204 -18.63 5.30 -12.50
CA THR A 204 -18.54 4.08 -13.32
C THR A 204 -17.79 2.97 -12.64
N ASN A 205 -18.26 1.73 -12.86
CA ASN A 205 -17.56 0.51 -12.43
C ASN A 205 -16.68 -0.09 -13.56
N ASN A 206 -16.71 0.50 -14.77
CA ASN A 206 -15.93 -0.01 -15.90
C ASN A 206 -14.59 0.71 -15.98
N ALA A 207 -13.50 -0.04 -15.90
CA ALA A 207 -12.17 0.51 -15.93
C ALA A 207 -11.21 -0.25 -16.86
N ILE A 208 -10.24 0.48 -17.44
CA ILE A 208 -9.07 -0.06 -18.12
C ILE A 208 -7.85 0.30 -17.28
N TYR A 209 -7.06 -0.70 -16.86
CA TYR A 209 -5.74 -0.46 -16.28
C TYR A 209 -4.68 -0.56 -17.37
N LEU A 210 -3.92 0.51 -17.58
CA LEU A 210 -2.81 0.49 -18.53
C LEU A 210 -1.70 -0.44 -18.04
N LYS A 211 -1.08 -1.15 -18.96
CA LYS A 211 0.16 -1.91 -18.72
C LYS A 211 1.38 -1.01 -18.94
N ASP A 212 2.53 -1.45 -18.47
CA ASP A 212 3.78 -0.76 -18.77
C ASP A 212 4.03 -0.67 -20.27
N GLU A 213 4.60 0.44 -20.70
CA GLU A 213 4.84 0.78 -22.12
C GLU A 213 3.56 0.92 -22.96
N GLU A 214 2.39 1.13 -22.31
CA GLU A 214 1.15 1.44 -23.01
C GLU A 214 0.79 2.92 -22.89
N MET A 215 0.17 3.42 -23.96
CA MET A 215 -0.46 4.74 -24.01
C MET A 215 -1.89 4.63 -24.54
N ALA A 216 -2.77 5.53 -24.08
CA ALA A 216 -4.12 5.65 -24.56
C ALA A 216 -4.38 7.04 -25.11
N ILE A 217 -5.10 7.10 -26.25
CA ILE A 217 -5.65 8.34 -26.80
C ILE A 217 -7.16 8.31 -26.59
N ILE A 218 -7.62 9.15 -25.68
CA ILE A 218 -9.01 9.24 -25.20
C ILE A 218 -9.65 10.43 -25.91
N ARG A 219 -10.76 10.21 -26.62
CA ARG A 219 -11.53 11.25 -27.32
C ARG A 219 -13.01 11.08 -27.04
N LEU A 220 -13.70 12.18 -26.75
CA LEU A 220 -15.15 12.16 -26.58
C LEU A 220 -15.86 11.58 -27.80
N GLY A 221 -16.80 10.67 -27.55
CA GLY A 221 -17.62 10.02 -28.58
C GLY A 221 -16.87 9.04 -29.48
N LYS A 222 -15.64 8.64 -29.12
CA LYS A 222 -14.84 7.65 -29.86
C LYS A 222 -14.31 6.57 -28.95
N GLU A 223 -14.08 5.38 -29.50
CA GLU A 223 -13.40 4.31 -28.79
C GLU A 223 -11.98 4.71 -28.38
N ILE A 224 -11.57 4.26 -27.18
CA ILE A 224 -10.22 4.47 -26.65
C ILE A 224 -9.23 3.72 -27.53
N LYS A 225 -8.20 4.42 -27.99
CA LYS A 225 -7.11 3.83 -28.77
C LYS A 225 -5.93 3.54 -27.86
N LEU A 226 -5.66 2.26 -27.61
CA LEU A 226 -4.45 1.81 -26.93
C LEU A 226 -3.34 1.55 -27.92
N ARG A 227 -2.10 1.94 -27.58
CA ARG A 227 -0.89 1.71 -28.35
C ARG A 227 0.29 1.39 -27.45
N LYS A 228 1.23 0.64 -27.99
CA LYS A 228 2.55 0.43 -27.39
C LYS A 228 3.43 1.67 -27.65
N ILE A 229 4.14 2.13 -26.64
CA ILE A 229 4.99 3.33 -26.74
C ILE A 229 6.19 3.04 -27.63
N LYS A 230 6.80 1.86 -27.51
CA LYS A 230 8.04 1.49 -28.18
C LYS A 230 7.92 1.49 -29.71
N ASP A 231 6.89 0.86 -30.27
CA ASP A 231 6.73 0.57 -31.68
C ASP A 231 5.42 1.10 -32.29
N ASP A 232 4.61 1.81 -31.50
CA ASP A 232 3.30 2.35 -31.89
C ASP A 232 2.27 1.25 -32.30
N ALA A 233 2.52 0.00 -31.94
CA ALA A 233 1.62 -1.10 -32.22
C ALA A 233 0.27 -0.92 -31.51
N ILE A 234 -0.81 -1.36 -32.17
CA ILE A 234 -2.16 -1.33 -31.59
C ILE A 234 -2.22 -2.34 -30.43
N ALA A 235 -2.68 -1.88 -29.27
CA ALA A 235 -3.06 -2.72 -28.14
C ALA A 235 -4.58 -2.71 -27.97
N TYR A 236 -5.13 -3.81 -27.44
CA TYR A 236 -6.57 -3.93 -27.22
C TYR A 236 -6.90 -3.69 -25.75
N PRO A 237 -7.88 -2.82 -25.46
CA PRO A 237 -8.30 -2.57 -24.09
C PRO A 237 -8.96 -3.81 -23.47
N HIS A 238 -8.59 -4.09 -22.23
CA HIS A 238 -9.30 -5.06 -21.39
C HIS A 238 -10.10 -4.30 -20.35
N ILE A 239 -11.42 -4.25 -20.55
CA ILE A 239 -12.34 -3.56 -19.62
C ILE A 239 -12.63 -4.51 -18.46
N LEU A 240 -12.38 -4.04 -17.25
CA LEU A 240 -12.68 -4.73 -16.01
C LEU A 240 -13.88 -4.07 -15.34
N GLU A 241 -14.81 -4.88 -14.85
CA GLU A 241 -15.88 -4.43 -13.98
C GLU A 241 -15.39 -4.46 -12.53
N LEU A 242 -15.36 -3.29 -11.91
CA LEU A 242 -14.87 -3.11 -10.54
C LEU A 242 -15.93 -3.58 -9.53
N GLN A 243 -15.50 -4.37 -8.56
CA GLN A 243 -16.33 -4.85 -7.45
C GLN A 243 -16.08 -4.02 -6.18
N MET A 244 -16.03 -2.71 -6.30
CA MET A 244 -15.77 -1.79 -5.19
C MET A 244 -17.01 -0.93 -4.94
N ASN A 245 -17.40 -0.75 -3.67
CA ASN A 245 -18.53 0.07 -3.27
C ASN A 245 -18.06 1.41 -2.69
N LEU A 246 -18.86 2.46 -2.88
CA LEU A 246 -18.58 3.80 -2.37
C LEU A 246 -18.44 3.82 -0.83
N GLU A 247 -19.28 3.07 -0.12
CA GLU A 247 -19.25 2.97 1.34
C GLU A 247 -17.91 2.46 1.89
N GLU A 248 -17.19 1.66 1.10
CA GLU A 248 -15.90 1.10 1.49
C GLU A 248 -14.78 2.16 1.53
N ILE A 249 -14.92 3.21 0.74
CA ILE A 249 -13.95 4.33 0.65
C ILE A 249 -14.33 5.55 1.49
N GLU A 250 -15.40 5.46 2.28
CA GLU A 250 -15.83 6.49 3.23
C GLU A 250 -15.55 6.07 4.66
N LYS A 251 -15.47 7.03 5.60
CA LYS A 251 -15.17 6.74 7.02
C LYS A 251 -16.26 5.96 7.75
N GLY A 252 -17.49 5.93 7.23
CA GLY A 252 -18.58 5.12 7.79
C GLY A 252 -18.94 5.46 9.25
N GLY A 253 -18.82 6.73 9.67
CA GLY A 253 -19.11 7.18 11.03
C GLY A 253 -17.90 7.12 12.00
N TYR A 254 -16.76 6.59 11.58
CA TYR A 254 -15.53 6.64 12.35
C TYR A 254 -14.83 8.00 12.21
N GLU A 255 -14.10 8.41 13.23
CA GLU A 255 -13.35 9.66 13.20
C GLU A 255 -12.20 9.61 12.18
N HIS A 256 -11.52 8.46 12.07
CA HIS A 256 -10.37 8.23 11.20
C HIS A 256 -10.53 6.92 10.39
N PHE A 257 -9.92 6.86 9.20
CA PHE A 257 -9.84 5.64 8.41
C PHE A 257 -9.11 4.52 9.15
N MET A 258 -8.00 4.84 9.81
CA MET A 258 -7.26 3.84 10.58
C MET A 258 -8.14 3.15 11.62
N LEU A 259 -8.96 3.89 12.37
CA LEU A 259 -9.86 3.29 13.34
C LEU A 259 -10.92 2.40 12.67
N LYS A 260 -11.53 2.88 11.58
CA LYS A 260 -12.45 2.06 10.76
C LYS A 260 -11.80 0.74 10.35
N GLU A 261 -10.59 0.82 9.79
CA GLU A 261 -9.84 -0.33 9.28
C GLU A 261 -9.42 -1.31 10.38
N ILE A 262 -9.14 -0.83 11.60
CA ILE A 262 -8.94 -1.68 12.79
C ILE A 262 -10.23 -2.45 13.11
N TYR A 263 -11.39 -1.80 13.10
CA TYR A 263 -12.68 -2.43 13.39
C TYR A 263 -13.23 -3.28 12.22
N GLU A 264 -12.74 -3.12 11.02
CA GLU A 264 -13.09 -3.95 9.87
C GLU A 264 -12.40 -5.31 9.86
N GLN A 265 -11.37 -5.54 10.69
CA GLN A 265 -10.57 -6.76 10.66
C GLN A 265 -11.35 -8.07 10.81
N PRO A 266 -12.38 -8.18 11.67
CA PRO A 266 -13.20 -9.40 11.73
C PRO A 266 -13.80 -9.76 10.37
N ARG A 267 -14.41 -8.78 9.71
CA ARG A 267 -14.99 -8.94 8.37
C ARG A 267 -13.92 -9.19 7.31
N ALA A 268 -12.82 -8.44 7.34
CA ALA A 268 -11.73 -8.58 6.36
C ALA A 268 -11.10 -9.98 6.42
N ILE A 269 -10.88 -10.54 7.60
CA ILE A 269 -10.39 -11.91 7.77
C ILE A 269 -11.39 -12.93 7.20
N MET A 270 -12.70 -12.75 7.50
CA MET A 270 -13.75 -13.60 6.96
C MET A 270 -13.80 -13.53 5.42
N ASP A 271 -13.72 -12.34 4.85
CA ASP A 271 -13.72 -12.13 3.39
C ASP A 271 -12.47 -12.76 2.74
N THR A 272 -11.32 -12.73 3.43
CA THR A 272 -10.08 -13.35 2.98
C THR A 272 -10.20 -14.87 2.81
N TYR A 273 -10.84 -15.55 3.73
CA TYR A 273 -11.00 -17.00 3.63
C TYR A 273 -12.31 -17.45 2.97
N ARG A 274 -13.25 -16.52 2.71
CA ARG A 274 -14.53 -16.85 2.06
C ARG A 274 -14.33 -17.58 0.74
N GLY A 275 -15.01 -18.75 0.60
CA GLY A 275 -14.88 -19.63 -0.56
C GLY A 275 -13.58 -20.46 -0.61
N ARG A 276 -12.59 -20.14 0.22
CA ARG A 276 -11.33 -20.89 0.34
C ARG A 276 -11.35 -21.90 1.47
N LEU A 277 -11.80 -21.48 2.66
CA LEU A 277 -11.93 -22.34 3.83
C LEU A 277 -13.24 -23.13 3.74
N LYS A 278 -13.13 -24.45 3.69
CA LYS A 278 -14.24 -25.41 3.55
C LYS A 278 -14.19 -26.38 4.72
N VAL A 279 -14.72 -25.96 5.88
CA VAL A 279 -14.59 -26.69 7.15
C VAL A 279 -15.28 -28.05 7.07
N GLU A 280 -16.53 -28.12 6.57
CA GLU A 280 -17.29 -29.36 6.43
C GLU A 280 -16.66 -30.32 5.41
N GLU A 281 -16.13 -29.77 4.31
CA GLU A 281 -15.48 -30.54 3.24
C GLU A 281 -14.04 -30.93 3.60
N ARG A 282 -13.51 -30.44 4.71
CA ARG A 282 -12.13 -30.63 5.19
C ARG A 282 -11.08 -30.28 4.16
N LEU A 283 -11.25 -29.13 3.49
CA LEU A 283 -10.32 -28.70 2.48
C LEU A 283 -10.12 -27.17 2.47
N ILE A 284 -8.97 -26.76 1.94
CA ILE A 284 -8.66 -25.40 1.58
C ILE A 284 -8.54 -25.32 0.05
N LYS A 285 -9.35 -24.45 -0.58
CA LYS A 285 -9.36 -24.23 -2.03
C LYS A 285 -8.63 -22.92 -2.33
N MET A 286 -7.54 -23.01 -3.09
CA MET A 286 -6.75 -21.85 -3.54
C MET A 286 -6.33 -22.11 -5.00
N SER A 287 -7.09 -21.62 -5.98
CA SER A 287 -6.89 -21.95 -7.40
C SER A 287 -5.47 -21.71 -7.88
N GLY A 288 -4.85 -20.57 -7.53
CA GLY A 288 -3.46 -20.28 -7.91
C GLY A 288 -2.43 -21.24 -7.31
N VAL A 289 -2.76 -21.90 -6.18
CA VAL A 289 -1.93 -22.98 -5.59
C VAL A 289 -2.29 -24.33 -6.18
N ASP A 290 -3.59 -24.61 -6.34
CA ASP A 290 -4.08 -25.89 -6.89
C ASP A 290 -3.51 -26.15 -8.27
N GLU A 291 -3.49 -25.14 -9.14
CA GLU A 291 -2.95 -25.20 -10.50
C GLU A 291 -1.42 -25.30 -10.55
N ASN A 292 -0.72 -24.94 -9.46
CA ASN A 292 0.74 -24.90 -9.38
C ASN A 292 1.29 -25.72 -8.20
N LEU A 293 0.52 -26.65 -7.68
CA LEU A 293 0.84 -27.41 -6.47
C LEU A 293 2.21 -28.11 -6.58
N GLU A 294 2.52 -28.67 -7.74
CA GLU A 294 3.80 -29.33 -8.01
C GLU A 294 5.01 -28.42 -7.77
N LYS A 295 4.89 -27.12 -8.11
CA LYS A 295 5.96 -26.12 -7.86
C LYS A 295 6.26 -25.97 -6.38
N PHE A 296 5.21 -25.88 -5.56
CA PHE A 296 5.35 -25.78 -4.10
C PHE A 296 5.85 -27.08 -3.47
N MET A 297 5.38 -28.24 -3.95
CA MET A 297 5.75 -29.54 -3.39
C MET A 297 7.21 -29.92 -3.67
N ASN A 298 7.73 -29.49 -4.81
CA ASN A 298 9.11 -29.76 -5.24
C ASN A 298 10.10 -28.63 -4.88
N ALA A 299 9.61 -27.57 -4.22
CA ALA A 299 10.47 -26.47 -3.83
C ALA A 299 11.49 -26.87 -2.77
N ASN A 300 12.74 -26.44 -2.95
CA ASN A 300 13.78 -26.56 -1.93
C ASN A 300 13.52 -25.65 -0.74
N ARG A 301 13.01 -24.44 -1.00
CA ARG A 301 12.63 -23.43 -0.01
C ARG A 301 11.61 -22.46 -0.58
N VAL A 302 11.00 -21.72 0.31
CA VAL A 302 10.20 -20.54 -0.01
C VAL A 302 11.00 -19.30 0.36
N ILE A 303 11.08 -18.31 -0.53
CA ILE A 303 11.64 -16.99 -0.27
C ILE A 303 10.47 -16.01 -0.21
N ILE A 304 10.31 -15.29 0.88
CA ILE A 304 9.28 -14.26 1.03
C ILE A 304 9.94 -12.88 0.90
N VAL A 305 9.48 -12.07 -0.04
CA VAL A 305 9.98 -10.69 -0.23
C VAL A 305 8.87 -9.68 -0.01
N ALA A 306 9.13 -8.67 0.80
CA ALA A 306 8.16 -7.62 1.12
C ALA A 306 8.83 -6.39 1.73
N CYS A 307 8.04 -5.34 2.00
CA CYS A 307 8.45 -4.12 2.69
C CYS A 307 7.51 -3.83 3.88
N GLY A 308 8.04 -3.24 4.96
CA GLY A 308 7.27 -2.74 6.10
C GLY A 308 6.37 -3.80 6.75
N THR A 309 5.10 -3.45 6.96
CA THR A 309 4.07 -4.34 7.54
C THR A 309 3.96 -5.68 6.81
N SER A 310 4.07 -5.70 5.48
CA SER A 310 4.03 -6.93 4.69
C SER A 310 5.26 -7.82 4.95
N TRP A 311 6.42 -7.23 5.24
CA TRP A 311 7.60 -7.99 5.65
C TRP A 311 7.39 -8.63 7.03
N HIS A 312 6.78 -7.91 7.99
CA HIS A 312 6.40 -8.49 9.28
C HIS A 312 5.39 -9.65 9.13
N ALA A 313 4.43 -9.55 8.20
CA ALA A 313 3.54 -10.66 7.87
C ALA A 313 4.31 -11.85 7.29
N GLY A 314 5.34 -11.60 6.50
CA GLY A 314 6.28 -12.61 5.99
C GLY A 314 7.02 -13.33 7.12
N LEU A 315 7.51 -12.60 8.13
CA LEU A 315 8.17 -13.20 9.30
C LEU A 315 7.21 -14.09 10.12
N VAL A 316 5.94 -13.71 10.26
CA VAL A 316 4.93 -14.60 10.88
C VAL A 316 4.76 -15.86 10.04
N ALA A 317 4.71 -15.70 8.71
CA ALA A 317 4.57 -16.82 7.79
C ALA A 317 5.77 -17.80 7.83
N GLU A 318 6.99 -17.30 8.01
CA GLU A 318 8.19 -18.14 8.20
C GLU A 318 7.95 -19.17 9.31
N TYR A 319 7.56 -18.72 10.50
CA TYR A 319 7.23 -19.63 11.59
C TYR A 319 6.10 -20.60 11.23
N ILE A 320 5.05 -20.12 10.57
CA ILE A 320 3.88 -20.95 10.19
C ILE A 320 4.27 -22.04 9.19
N PHE A 321 5.02 -21.71 8.14
CA PHE A 321 5.45 -22.65 7.10
C PHE A 321 6.43 -23.68 7.64
N GLU A 322 7.40 -23.24 8.45
CA GLU A 322 8.40 -24.15 9.01
C GLU A 322 7.79 -25.09 10.05
N ASP A 323 6.90 -24.59 10.90
CA ASP A 323 6.27 -25.42 11.94
C ASP A 323 5.21 -26.36 11.34
N LEU A 324 4.29 -25.86 10.54
CA LEU A 324 3.13 -26.63 10.07
C LEU A 324 3.40 -27.41 8.77
N ALA A 325 4.11 -26.83 7.82
CA ALA A 325 4.35 -27.43 6.48
C ALA A 325 5.74 -28.04 6.33
N ARG A 326 6.65 -27.82 7.28
CA ARG A 326 8.04 -28.28 7.25
C ARG A 326 8.75 -27.89 5.94
N ILE A 327 8.54 -26.66 5.51
CA ILE A 327 9.20 -26.06 4.33
C ILE A 327 10.15 -24.96 4.84
N PRO A 328 11.45 -25.00 4.47
CA PRO A 328 12.38 -23.92 4.82
C PRO A 328 11.94 -22.60 4.20
N VAL A 329 12.00 -21.53 4.98
CA VAL A 329 11.61 -20.18 4.54
C VAL A 329 12.73 -19.18 4.81
N GLU A 330 12.92 -18.25 3.89
CA GLU A 330 13.76 -17.06 4.07
C GLU A 330 12.88 -15.83 3.86
N VAL A 331 12.96 -14.85 4.76
CA VAL A 331 12.17 -13.60 4.65
C VAL A 331 13.10 -12.42 4.47
N GLU A 332 12.95 -11.73 3.35
CA GLU A 332 13.88 -10.69 2.92
C GLU A 332 13.16 -9.34 2.73
N TYR A 333 13.84 -8.26 3.09
CA TYR A 333 13.43 -6.94 2.60
C TYR A 333 13.59 -6.90 1.09
N ALA A 334 12.54 -6.54 0.37
CA ALA A 334 12.57 -6.50 -1.09
C ALA A 334 13.64 -5.53 -1.64
N SER A 335 13.89 -4.41 -0.94
CA SER A 335 14.95 -3.44 -1.25
C SER A 335 16.34 -4.05 -1.18
N GLU A 336 16.65 -4.82 -0.12
CA GLU A 336 17.95 -5.45 0.05
C GLU A 336 18.12 -6.66 -0.88
N PHE A 337 17.07 -7.46 -1.04
CA PHE A 337 17.06 -8.65 -1.88
C PHE A 337 17.51 -8.35 -3.32
N ARG A 338 17.03 -7.26 -3.90
CA ARG A 338 17.33 -6.90 -5.30
C ARG A 338 18.79 -6.52 -5.54
N TYR A 339 19.52 -6.06 -4.52
CA TYR A 339 20.89 -5.57 -4.67
C TYR A 339 21.98 -6.51 -4.14
N ARG A 340 21.65 -7.43 -3.24
CA ARG A 340 22.67 -8.31 -2.63
C ARG A 340 23.11 -9.49 -3.49
N ASN A 341 22.65 -9.61 -4.76
CA ASN A 341 22.92 -10.75 -5.63
C ASN A 341 22.54 -12.10 -4.98
N PRO A 342 21.25 -12.32 -4.66
CA PRO A 342 20.79 -13.49 -3.94
C PRO A 342 20.96 -14.77 -4.77
N ILE A 343 21.20 -15.89 -4.10
CA ILE A 343 21.20 -17.20 -4.75
C ILE A 343 19.75 -17.61 -4.98
N ILE A 344 19.36 -17.70 -6.24
CA ILE A 344 18.00 -18.08 -6.67
C ILE A 344 18.13 -19.17 -7.71
N THR A 345 17.25 -20.18 -7.63
CA THR A 345 17.21 -21.30 -8.56
C THR A 345 15.77 -21.55 -9.06
N ASP A 346 15.64 -22.38 -10.09
CA ASP A 346 14.35 -22.85 -10.62
C ASP A 346 13.57 -23.78 -9.66
N LYS A 347 14.22 -24.18 -8.56
CA LYS A 347 13.63 -24.96 -7.45
C LYS A 347 13.22 -24.09 -6.26
N ASP A 348 13.32 -22.77 -6.34
CA ASP A 348 12.86 -21.87 -5.32
C ASP A 348 11.46 -21.35 -5.67
N VAL A 349 10.61 -21.16 -4.67
CA VAL A 349 9.34 -20.46 -4.78
C VAL A 349 9.50 -19.12 -4.11
N LEU A 350 9.28 -18.02 -4.84
CA LEU A 350 9.27 -16.68 -4.26
C LEU A 350 7.82 -16.25 -4.02
N ILE A 351 7.50 -15.86 -2.78
CA ILE A 351 6.22 -15.24 -2.40
C ILE A 351 6.44 -13.75 -2.23
N ALA A 352 5.78 -12.94 -3.06
CA ALA A 352 5.83 -11.49 -3.00
C ALA A 352 4.56 -10.96 -2.31
N ILE A 353 4.72 -10.21 -1.21
CA ILE A 353 3.60 -9.69 -0.43
C ILE A 353 3.54 -8.17 -0.56
N SER A 354 2.37 -7.64 -0.91
CA SER A 354 2.14 -6.19 -0.98
C SER A 354 0.65 -5.86 -0.82
N GLN A 355 0.32 -4.90 0.04
CA GLN A 355 -1.05 -4.41 0.17
C GLN A 355 -1.51 -3.74 -1.13
N SER A 356 -0.76 -2.78 -1.64
CA SER A 356 -1.10 -2.03 -2.87
C SER A 356 -0.86 -2.82 -4.15
N GLY A 357 0.06 -3.80 -4.12
CA GLY A 357 0.56 -4.48 -5.30
C GLY A 357 1.35 -3.59 -6.27
N GLU A 358 1.83 -2.42 -5.80
CA GLU A 358 2.54 -1.43 -6.62
C GLU A 358 3.91 -1.03 -6.02
N THR A 359 4.39 -1.75 -5.00
CA THR A 359 5.66 -1.45 -4.33
C THR A 359 6.84 -1.69 -5.28
N ALA A 360 7.63 -0.65 -5.56
CA ALA A 360 8.70 -0.69 -6.57
C ALA A 360 9.76 -1.76 -6.27
N ASP A 361 10.27 -1.82 -5.03
CA ASP A 361 11.27 -2.81 -4.63
C ASP A 361 10.75 -4.24 -4.76
N THR A 362 9.49 -4.47 -4.37
CA THR A 362 8.87 -5.80 -4.50
C THR A 362 8.72 -6.20 -5.96
N LEU A 363 8.35 -5.27 -6.85
CA LEU A 363 8.30 -5.51 -8.29
C LEU A 363 9.68 -5.84 -8.88
N ALA A 364 10.72 -5.12 -8.44
CA ALA A 364 12.08 -5.40 -8.88
C ALA A 364 12.57 -6.77 -8.39
N ALA A 365 12.27 -7.15 -7.14
CA ALA A 365 12.58 -8.47 -6.61
C ALA A 365 11.86 -9.61 -7.39
N ILE A 366 10.61 -9.40 -7.80
CA ILE A 366 9.86 -10.32 -8.67
C ILE A 366 10.57 -10.52 -10.00
N LYS A 367 10.96 -9.43 -10.67
CA LYS A 367 11.67 -9.49 -11.96
C LYS A 367 12.97 -10.26 -11.84
N LEU A 368 13.78 -9.95 -10.82
CA LEU A 368 15.03 -10.66 -10.54
C LEU A 368 14.81 -12.17 -10.32
N ALA A 369 13.79 -12.55 -9.54
CA ALA A 369 13.47 -13.95 -9.28
C ALA A 369 13.04 -14.69 -10.55
N LYS A 370 12.21 -14.07 -11.40
CA LYS A 370 11.78 -14.64 -12.69
C LYS A 370 12.94 -14.83 -13.66
N GLU A 371 13.86 -13.86 -13.75
CA GLU A 371 15.07 -13.93 -14.57
C GLU A 371 15.98 -15.11 -14.18
N ASN A 372 15.96 -15.47 -12.88
CA ASN A 372 16.70 -16.63 -12.35
C ASN A 372 15.89 -17.94 -12.32
N GLY A 373 14.68 -17.94 -12.92
CA GLY A 373 13.88 -19.15 -13.13
C GLY A 373 12.98 -19.57 -11.96
N ALA A 374 12.93 -18.81 -10.85
CA ALA A 374 12.07 -19.12 -9.72
C ALA A 374 10.58 -19.00 -10.08
N PHE A 375 9.75 -19.84 -9.46
CA PHE A 375 8.30 -19.67 -9.50
C PHE A 375 7.89 -18.57 -8.56
N VAL A 376 7.13 -17.57 -9.05
CA VAL A 376 6.74 -16.40 -8.26
C VAL A 376 5.23 -16.41 -8.01
N PHE A 377 4.85 -16.30 -6.71
CA PHE A 377 3.48 -16.24 -6.23
C PHE A 377 3.21 -14.90 -5.55
N GLY A 378 2.15 -14.20 -5.94
CA GLY A 378 1.78 -12.89 -5.41
C GLY A 378 0.70 -12.97 -4.33
N VAL A 379 0.87 -12.23 -3.21
CA VAL A 379 -0.16 -12.00 -2.21
C VAL A 379 -0.44 -10.50 -2.17
N CYS A 380 -1.55 -10.09 -2.80
CA CYS A 380 -1.93 -8.68 -2.96
C CYS A 380 -3.35 -8.42 -2.49
N ASN A 381 -3.65 -7.16 -2.13
CA ASN A 381 -5.02 -6.77 -1.86
C ASN A 381 -5.72 -6.17 -3.10
N VAL A 382 -5.00 -5.38 -3.89
CA VAL A 382 -5.58 -4.69 -5.05
C VAL A 382 -5.60 -5.60 -6.26
N VAL A 383 -6.82 -5.89 -6.73
CA VAL A 383 -7.06 -6.72 -7.93
C VAL A 383 -6.49 -6.01 -9.17
N GLY A 384 -5.77 -6.76 -10.00
CA GLY A 384 -5.19 -6.23 -11.24
C GLY A 384 -3.99 -5.29 -11.03
N SER A 385 -3.42 -5.21 -9.82
CA SER A 385 -2.19 -4.46 -9.55
C SER A 385 -0.98 -4.99 -10.32
N SER A 386 0.09 -4.20 -10.38
CA SER A 386 1.30 -4.55 -11.12
C SER A 386 1.93 -5.86 -10.62
N ILE A 387 2.04 -6.06 -9.31
CA ILE A 387 2.55 -7.31 -8.73
C ILE A 387 1.66 -8.50 -9.11
N ALA A 388 0.32 -8.33 -9.03
CA ALA A 388 -0.60 -9.41 -9.41
C ALA A 388 -0.48 -9.82 -10.89
N ARG A 389 -0.15 -8.88 -11.78
CA ARG A 389 0.07 -9.15 -13.20
C ARG A 389 1.45 -9.74 -13.51
N GLU A 390 2.46 -9.37 -12.73
CA GLU A 390 3.85 -9.80 -12.92
C GLU A 390 4.14 -11.18 -12.33
N THR A 391 3.34 -11.67 -11.40
CA THR A 391 3.52 -13.00 -10.79
C THR A 391 2.93 -14.11 -11.65
N HIS A 392 3.45 -15.34 -11.51
CA HIS A 392 2.96 -16.51 -12.26
C HIS A 392 1.57 -16.96 -11.76
N ALA A 393 1.34 -16.83 -10.46
CA ALA A 393 0.07 -17.10 -9.79
C ALA A 393 -0.03 -16.26 -8.52
N GLY A 394 -1.18 -16.25 -7.85
CA GLY A 394 -1.32 -15.49 -6.63
C GLY A 394 -2.64 -15.70 -5.89
N ALA A 395 -2.77 -15.01 -4.78
CA ALA A 395 -4.00 -14.91 -4.00
C ALA A 395 -4.25 -13.46 -3.59
N TYR A 396 -5.48 -13.00 -3.72
CA TYR A 396 -5.90 -11.70 -3.19
C TYR A 396 -6.31 -11.82 -1.73
N THR A 397 -6.01 -10.81 -0.91
CA THR A 397 -6.43 -10.79 0.50
C THR A 397 -7.90 -10.44 0.67
N HIS A 398 -8.53 -9.78 -0.29
CA HIS A 398 -9.91 -9.31 -0.22
C HIS A 398 -10.25 -8.50 1.04
N ALA A 399 -9.25 -7.74 1.54
CA ALA A 399 -9.42 -6.90 2.73
C ALA A 399 -10.29 -5.66 2.49
N GLY A 400 -10.71 -5.42 1.24
CA GLY A 400 -11.30 -4.15 0.83
C GLY A 400 -10.26 -3.02 0.77
N PRO A 401 -10.65 -1.79 0.43
CA PRO A 401 -9.75 -0.63 0.41
C PRO A 401 -9.15 -0.36 1.79
N GLU A 402 -7.85 -0.07 1.85
CA GLU A 402 -7.14 0.38 3.04
C GLU A 402 -6.52 1.74 2.73
N ILE A 403 -7.06 2.80 3.34
CA ILE A 403 -6.80 4.21 3.02
C ILE A 403 -5.82 4.83 4.00
N GLY A 404 -5.92 4.49 5.30
CA GLY A 404 -4.96 4.89 6.31
C GLY A 404 -3.53 4.56 5.88
N VAL A 405 -2.60 5.51 5.97
CA VAL A 405 -1.21 5.31 5.50
C VAL A 405 -0.55 4.18 6.26
N ALA A 406 -0.69 4.14 7.58
CA ALA A 406 -0.23 3.02 8.41
C ALA A 406 -1.17 1.81 8.23
N SER A 407 -0.64 0.70 7.72
CA SER A 407 -1.43 -0.52 7.45
C SER A 407 -1.92 -1.18 8.72
N THR A 408 -3.15 -1.69 8.71
CA THR A 408 -3.82 -2.38 9.83
C THR A 408 -4.40 -3.72 9.38
N LYS A 409 -5.55 -3.72 8.70
CA LYS A 409 -6.23 -4.94 8.24
C LYS A 409 -5.44 -5.69 7.16
N ALA A 410 -4.57 -5.02 6.41
CA ALA A 410 -3.68 -5.69 5.48
C ALA A 410 -2.78 -6.72 6.16
N PHE A 411 -2.26 -6.42 7.36
CA PHE A 411 -1.41 -7.34 8.13
C PHE A 411 -2.14 -8.64 8.47
N THR A 412 -3.31 -8.54 9.09
CA THR A 412 -4.08 -9.73 9.52
C THR A 412 -4.60 -10.54 8.34
N THR A 413 -4.99 -9.89 7.23
CA THR A 413 -5.46 -10.59 6.03
C THR A 413 -4.32 -11.25 5.25
N GLN A 414 -3.12 -10.66 5.22
CA GLN A 414 -1.92 -11.29 4.66
C GLN A 414 -1.54 -12.54 5.45
N ILE A 415 -1.49 -12.46 6.79
CA ILE A 415 -1.26 -13.64 7.65
C ILE A 415 -2.32 -14.71 7.39
N THR A 416 -3.59 -14.34 7.25
CA THR A 416 -4.68 -15.28 6.97
C THR A 416 -4.44 -16.04 5.65
N VAL A 417 -4.09 -15.35 4.55
CA VAL A 417 -3.76 -16.00 3.26
C VAL A 417 -2.57 -16.94 3.40
N LEU A 418 -1.50 -16.49 4.06
CA LEU A 418 -0.27 -17.27 4.25
C LEU A 418 -0.51 -18.49 5.13
N THR A 419 -1.36 -18.36 6.16
CA THR A 419 -1.80 -19.48 7.01
C THR A 419 -2.59 -20.52 6.19
N LEU A 420 -3.55 -20.08 5.35
CA LEU A 420 -4.29 -20.98 4.47
C LEU A 420 -3.35 -21.72 3.50
N LEU A 421 -2.36 -21.01 2.94
CA LEU A 421 -1.37 -21.61 2.04
C LEU A 421 -0.53 -22.65 2.78
N ALA A 422 0.01 -22.33 3.95
CA ALA A 422 0.83 -23.24 4.73
C ALA A 422 0.07 -24.49 5.16
N LEU A 423 -1.18 -24.34 5.66
CA LEU A 423 -2.04 -25.44 6.03
C LEU A 423 -2.37 -26.35 4.84
N LYS A 424 -2.64 -25.75 3.67
CA LYS A 424 -2.87 -26.52 2.45
C LYS A 424 -1.65 -27.37 2.09
N LEU A 425 -0.47 -26.76 2.06
CA LEU A 425 0.78 -27.46 1.76
C LEU A 425 1.11 -28.53 2.83
N ALA A 426 0.86 -28.25 4.11
CA ALA A 426 1.03 -29.19 5.20
C ALA A 426 0.15 -30.44 5.05
N LYS A 427 -1.10 -30.26 4.60
CA LYS A 427 -2.01 -31.36 4.28
C LYS A 427 -1.50 -32.19 3.10
N GLU A 428 -1.14 -31.53 1.99
CA GLU A 428 -0.66 -32.21 0.78
C GLU A 428 0.67 -32.95 1.01
N LYS A 429 1.54 -32.44 1.89
CA LYS A 429 2.78 -33.12 2.32
C LYS A 429 2.55 -34.22 3.35
N GLY A 430 1.33 -34.35 3.91
CA GLY A 430 1.03 -35.33 4.96
C GLY A 430 1.71 -35.04 6.30
N VAL A 431 2.09 -33.79 6.57
CA VAL A 431 2.72 -33.37 7.84
C VAL A 431 1.69 -33.31 8.96
N LEU A 432 0.50 -32.78 8.66
CA LEU A 432 -0.61 -32.73 9.62
C LEU A 432 -1.52 -33.95 9.48
N SER A 433 -1.93 -34.55 10.61
CA SER A 433 -3.00 -35.55 10.61
C SER A 433 -4.33 -34.92 10.16
N THR A 434 -5.28 -35.75 9.74
CA THR A 434 -6.61 -35.26 9.35
C THR A 434 -7.31 -34.52 10.49
N GLU A 435 -7.13 -34.99 11.73
CA GLU A 435 -7.71 -34.38 12.95
C GLU A 435 -7.06 -33.02 13.25
N GLN A 436 -5.74 -32.93 13.14
CA GLN A 436 -5.00 -31.66 13.33
C GLN A 436 -5.42 -30.64 12.28
N PHE A 437 -5.46 -31.05 11.01
CA PHE A 437 -5.88 -30.17 9.93
C PHE A 437 -7.33 -29.68 10.13
N GLN A 438 -8.27 -30.60 10.47
CA GLN A 438 -9.65 -30.21 10.78
C GLN A 438 -9.73 -29.25 11.96
N GLY A 439 -8.93 -29.46 13.01
CA GLY A 439 -8.84 -28.56 14.15
C GLY A 439 -8.45 -27.15 13.73
N PHE A 440 -7.46 -26.99 12.83
CA PHE A 440 -7.08 -25.69 12.28
C PHE A 440 -8.18 -25.03 11.46
N LEU A 441 -8.90 -25.79 10.62
CA LEU A 441 -10.01 -25.24 9.84
C LEU A 441 -11.11 -24.69 10.75
N THR A 442 -11.49 -25.47 11.76
CA THR A 442 -12.51 -25.05 12.74
C THR A 442 -12.06 -23.83 13.54
N GLU A 443 -10.80 -23.81 13.97
CA GLU A 443 -10.26 -22.69 14.74
C GLU A 443 -10.21 -21.40 13.90
N LEU A 444 -9.77 -21.48 12.64
CA LEU A 444 -9.75 -20.33 11.72
C LEU A 444 -11.13 -19.73 11.49
N GLU A 445 -12.17 -20.54 11.44
CA GLU A 445 -13.56 -20.08 11.32
C GLU A 445 -14.00 -19.23 12.52
N THR A 446 -13.42 -19.49 13.72
CA THR A 446 -13.73 -18.74 14.94
C THR A 446 -12.94 -17.43 15.08
N ILE A 447 -11.86 -17.25 14.33
CA ILE A 447 -10.96 -16.09 14.48
C ILE A 447 -11.67 -14.75 14.33
N PRO A 448 -12.59 -14.51 13.37
CA PRO A 448 -13.29 -13.23 13.31
C PRO A 448 -14.02 -12.85 14.59
N ALA A 449 -14.74 -13.79 15.21
CA ALA A 449 -15.42 -13.54 16.47
C ALA A 449 -14.44 -13.29 17.63
N LYS A 450 -13.27 -13.96 17.63
CA LYS A 450 -12.21 -13.73 18.62
C LYS A 450 -11.55 -12.36 18.42
N VAL A 451 -11.36 -11.91 17.19
CA VAL A 451 -10.88 -10.55 16.87
C VAL A 451 -11.88 -9.50 17.33
N GLU A 452 -13.18 -9.71 17.08
CA GLU A 452 -14.24 -8.83 17.59
C GLU A 452 -14.21 -8.73 19.13
N LYS A 453 -13.97 -9.84 19.81
CA LYS A 453 -13.81 -9.85 21.26
C LYS A 453 -12.55 -9.09 21.71
N ALA A 454 -11.42 -9.26 21.00
CA ALA A 454 -10.20 -8.51 21.27
C ALA A 454 -10.37 -7.00 21.08
N LEU A 455 -11.18 -6.56 20.09
CA LEU A 455 -11.57 -5.17 19.89
C LEU A 455 -12.34 -4.58 21.08
N GLY A 456 -13.02 -5.42 21.85
CA GLY A 456 -13.67 -5.05 23.11
C GLY A 456 -12.73 -4.49 24.17
N SER A 457 -11.40 -4.68 24.03
CA SER A 457 -10.38 -4.07 24.91
C SER A 457 -10.19 -2.56 24.66
N ASN A 458 -10.80 -1.99 23.61
CA ASN A 458 -10.59 -0.59 23.19
C ASN A 458 -10.70 0.43 24.33
N PRO A 459 -11.71 0.42 25.23
CA PRO A 459 -11.80 1.41 26.31
C PRO A 459 -10.65 1.30 27.32
N LEU A 460 -10.18 0.08 27.61
CA LEU A 460 -9.03 -0.14 28.47
C LEU A 460 -7.74 0.35 27.82
N VAL A 461 -7.57 0.05 26.54
CA VAL A 461 -6.39 0.48 25.76
C VAL A 461 -6.32 2.00 25.68
N GLU A 462 -7.44 2.69 25.55
CA GLU A 462 -7.51 4.17 25.59
C GLU A 462 -7.01 4.73 26.94
N ILE A 463 -7.41 4.13 28.05
CA ILE A 463 -6.93 4.51 29.39
C ILE A 463 -5.41 4.29 29.51
N ILE A 464 -4.90 3.18 29.02
CA ILE A 464 -3.46 2.88 29.02
C ILE A 464 -2.71 3.88 28.13
N ALA A 465 -3.25 4.20 26.97
CA ALA A 465 -2.68 5.19 26.05
C ALA A 465 -2.52 6.57 26.71
N ASP A 466 -3.50 7.02 27.50
CA ASP A 466 -3.42 8.30 28.23
C ASP A 466 -2.26 8.34 29.22
N VAL A 467 -1.94 7.21 29.85
CA VAL A 467 -0.80 7.11 30.78
C VAL A 467 0.54 7.26 30.07
N TYR A 468 0.68 6.71 28.86
CA TYR A 468 1.98 6.58 28.18
C TYR A 468 2.14 7.46 26.93
N LYS A 469 1.16 8.29 26.58
CA LYS A 469 1.20 9.16 25.38
C LYS A 469 2.41 10.09 25.30
N ASP A 470 2.98 10.48 26.44
CA ASP A 470 4.11 11.42 26.51
C ASP A 470 5.46 10.71 26.71
N SER A 471 5.49 9.37 26.70
CA SER A 471 6.74 8.60 26.81
C SER A 471 7.63 8.87 25.60
N PRO A 472 8.93 9.14 25.77
CA PRO A 472 9.83 9.44 24.65
C PRO A 472 10.18 8.21 23.83
N ASN A 473 10.18 7.03 24.46
CA ASN A 473 10.58 5.75 23.88
C ASN A 473 9.65 4.64 24.35
N CYS A 474 9.64 3.53 23.62
CA CYS A 474 8.86 2.36 23.97
C CYS A 474 9.53 1.07 23.42
N LEU A 475 9.58 0.01 24.23
CA LEU A 475 10.04 -1.30 23.78
C LEU A 475 8.87 -2.26 23.60
N TYR A 476 8.95 -3.10 22.58
CA TYR A 476 8.00 -4.16 22.28
C TYR A 476 8.72 -5.50 22.31
N LEU A 477 8.23 -6.45 23.08
CA LEU A 477 8.86 -7.75 23.27
C LEU A 477 7.89 -8.89 22.91
N GLY A 478 8.36 -9.82 22.10
CA GLY A 478 7.63 -11.03 21.74
C GLY A 478 8.57 -12.22 21.59
N ARG A 479 8.02 -13.44 21.55
CA ARG A 479 8.77 -14.67 21.24
C ARG A 479 8.00 -15.52 20.24
N GLY A 480 8.76 -16.32 19.45
CA GLY A 480 8.16 -17.18 18.44
C GLY A 480 7.26 -16.38 17.49
N TYR A 481 6.06 -16.83 17.26
CA TYR A 481 5.05 -16.18 16.41
C TYR A 481 4.74 -14.73 16.78
N ASN A 482 4.92 -14.35 18.05
CA ASN A 482 4.62 -13.01 18.55
C ASN A 482 5.83 -12.05 18.49
N PHE A 483 7.02 -12.50 18.09
CA PHE A 483 8.14 -11.58 17.85
C PHE A 483 7.86 -10.65 16.65
N PRO A 484 7.44 -11.16 15.48
CA PRO A 484 7.05 -10.28 14.37
C PRO A 484 5.89 -9.33 14.71
N VAL A 485 4.98 -9.74 15.60
CA VAL A 485 3.88 -8.88 16.08
C VAL A 485 4.42 -7.73 16.95
N ALA A 486 5.45 -8.00 17.76
CA ALA A 486 6.14 -6.94 18.52
C ALA A 486 6.81 -5.92 17.59
N LEU A 487 7.44 -6.39 16.49
CA LEU A 487 7.98 -5.50 15.45
C LEU A 487 6.88 -4.64 14.81
N GLU A 488 5.74 -5.25 14.48
CA GLU A 488 4.60 -4.56 13.87
C GLU A 488 3.99 -3.53 14.81
N GLY A 489 3.82 -3.85 16.11
CA GLY A 489 3.34 -2.89 17.11
C GLY A 489 4.28 -1.69 17.26
N ALA A 490 5.59 -1.93 17.31
CA ALA A 490 6.59 -0.87 17.35
C ALA A 490 6.57 -0.01 16.08
N LEU A 491 6.39 -0.63 14.89
CA LEU A 491 6.24 0.09 13.64
C LEU A 491 5.01 1.00 13.68
N LYS A 492 3.84 0.50 14.08
CA LYS A 492 2.61 1.30 14.17
C LYS A 492 2.79 2.50 15.09
N LEU A 493 3.36 2.31 16.28
CA LEU A 493 3.56 3.42 17.22
C LEU A 493 4.47 4.50 16.63
N LYS A 494 5.61 4.14 16.05
CA LYS A 494 6.55 5.14 15.49
C LYS A 494 5.99 5.87 14.27
N GLU A 495 5.23 5.18 13.41
CA GLU A 495 4.67 5.76 12.18
C GLU A 495 3.69 6.89 12.46
N ILE A 496 2.80 6.73 13.45
CA ILE A 496 1.66 7.63 13.63
C ILE A 496 1.80 8.56 14.83
N SER A 497 2.57 8.18 15.88
CA SER A 497 2.76 9.00 17.09
C SER A 497 4.10 9.73 17.15
N TYR A 498 5.06 9.30 16.31
CA TYR A 498 6.46 9.78 16.29
C TYR A 498 7.24 9.49 17.58
N ILE A 499 6.74 8.58 18.42
CA ILE A 499 7.48 8.03 19.56
C ILE A 499 8.49 7.00 18.99
N HIS A 500 9.74 7.08 19.44
CA HIS A 500 10.73 6.05 19.07
C HIS A 500 10.34 4.71 19.71
N ALA A 501 10.07 3.72 18.90
CA ALA A 501 9.65 2.39 19.35
C ALA A 501 10.44 1.29 18.63
N GLU A 502 10.88 0.28 19.37
CA GLU A 502 11.63 -0.86 18.82
C GLU A 502 11.04 -2.18 19.31
N GLY A 503 11.02 -3.16 18.40
CA GLY A 503 10.62 -4.54 18.70
C GLY A 503 11.83 -5.45 18.80
N TYR A 504 11.85 -6.35 19.80
CA TYR A 504 12.90 -7.33 20.00
C TYR A 504 12.35 -8.72 20.31
N PRO A 505 13.06 -9.80 19.92
CA PRO A 505 12.83 -11.08 20.54
C PRO A 505 13.10 -10.95 22.04
N ALA A 506 12.17 -11.34 22.90
CA ALA A 506 12.25 -11.05 24.33
C ALA A 506 13.55 -11.55 25.00
N ALA A 507 14.13 -12.64 24.49
CA ALA A 507 15.42 -13.14 24.98
C ALA A 507 16.60 -12.22 24.63
N GLU A 508 16.56 -11.58 23.45
CA GLU A 508 17.62 -10.69 22.95
C GLU A 508 17.69 -9.37 23.72
N MET A 509 16.65 -9.03 24.48
CA MET A 509 16.67 -7.89 25.39
C MET A 509 17.92 -7.90 26.29
N LYS A 510 18.38 -9.08 26.72
CA LYS A 510 19.56 -9.26 27.61
C LYS A 510 20.88 -8.90 26.96
N HIS A 511 20.93 -8.86 25.62
CA HIS A 511 22.16 -8.64 24.84
C HIS A 511 22.35 -7.18 24.43
N GLY A 512 21.76 -6.25 25.15
CA GLY A 512 21.93 -4.80 24.93
C GLY A 512 20.70 -3.97 25.34
N PRO A 513 19.50 -4.18 24.76
CA PRO A 513 18.33 -3.35 25.00
C PRO A 513 17.90 -3.21 26.47
N ILE A 514 18.20 -4.19 27.32
CA ILE A 514 17.91 -4.12 28.76
C ILE A 514 18.56 -2.91 29.46
N ALA A 515 19.64 -2.37 28.88
CA ALA A 515 20.29 -1.15 29.39
C ALA A 515 19.42 0.10 29.29
N LEU A 516 18.39 0.09 28.44
CA LEU A 516 17.45 1.19 28.22
C LEU A 516 16.27 1.18 29.22
N ILE A 517 16.11 0.09 29.97
CA ILE A 517 14.94 -0.07 30.85
C ILE A 517 15.13 0.75 32.12
N ASP A 518 14.19 1.66 32.35
CA ASP A 518 14.04 2.49 33.53
C ASP A 518 12.56 2.71 33.90
N GLU A 519 12.29 3.57 34.85
CA GLU A 519 10.93 3.87 35.35
C GLU A 519 10.07 4.66 34.32
N GLN A 520 10.68 5.25 33.29
CA GLN A 520 10.01 6.10 32.29
C GLN A 520 9.75 5.37 30.97
N MET A 521 10.43 4.25 30.74
CA MET A 521 10.27 3.48 29.51
C MET A 521 9.18 2.41 29.66
N PRO A 522 8.04 2.55 28.97
CA PRO A 522 7.06 1.49 28.87
C PRO A 522 7.59 0.32 28.02
N VAL A 523 7.37 -0.89 28.49
CA VAL A 523 7.69 -2.13 27.78
C VAL A 523 6.40 -2.89 27.53
N ILE A 524 6.03 -3.02 26.27
CA ILE A 524 4.90 -3.84 25.84
C ILE A 524 5.40 -5.28 25.66
N VAL A 525 4.79 -6.24 26.35
CA VAL A 525 5.18 -7.64 26.29
C VAL A 525 4.00 -8.50 25.84
N ILE A 526 4.20 -9.29 24.78
CA ILE A 526 3.19 -10.26 24.32
C ILE A 526 3.48 -11.59 25.02
N ALA A 527 2.60 -11.99 25.95
CA ALA A 527 2.75 -13.11 26.87
C ALA A 527 1.55 -14.07 26.81
N THR A 528 1.28 -14.65 25.64
CA THR A 528 0.21 -15.65 25.47
C THR A 528 0.57 -16.99 26.11
N LYS A 529 -0.42 -17.71 26.66
CA LYS A 529 -0.25 -18.93 27.50
C LYS A 529 0.39 -20.14 26.81
N LYS A 530 0.72 -20.09 25.51
CA LYS A 530 1.26 -21.22 24.74
C LYS A 530 2.73 -20.99 24.38
N GLY A 531 3.39 -22.04 23.90
CA GLY A 531 4.76 -21.95 23.41
C GLY A 531 5.77 -21.62 24.51
N HIS A 532 6.38 -20.45 24.40
CA HIS A 532 7.48 -20.02 25.26
C HIS A 532 7.04 -19.20 26.50
N TYR A 533 5.81 -19.38 26.98
CA TYR A 533 5.20 -18.57 28.04
C TYR A 533 6.09 -18.38 29.27
N GLU A 534 6.57 -19.47 29.88
CA GLU A 534 7.44 -19.41 31.07
C GLU A 534 8.72 -18.60 30.85
N LYS A 535 9.23 -18.62 29.63
CA LYS A 535 10.42 -17.82 29.27
C LYS A 535 10.08 -16.34 29.14
N VAL A 536 8.89 -16.02 28.67
CA VAL A 536 8.41 -14.63 28.61
C VAL A 536 8.17 -14.10 30.02
N VAL A 537 7.56 -14.91 30.91
CA VAL A 537 7.38 -14.56 32.34
C VAL A 537 8.72 -14.23 33.00
N SER A 538 9.76 -15.04 32.75
CA SER A 538 11.10 -14.76 33.26
C SER A 538 11.65 -13.41 32.72
N ASN A 539 11.42 -13.09 31.46
CA ASN A 539 11.81 -11.80 30.91
C ASN A 539 11.04 -10.63 31.55
N ILE A 540 9.74 -10.80 31.83
CA ILE A 540 8.93 -9.83 32.57
C ILE A 540 9.51 -9.56 33.96
N GLN A 541 9.90 -10.60 34.70
CA GLN A 541 10.54 -10.46 36.02
C GLN A 541 11.85 -9.68 35.94
N GLU A 542 12.66 -9.88 34.89
CA GLU A 542 13.91 -9.15 34.66
C GLU A 542 13.68 -7.64 34.40
N ILE A 543 12.61 -7.31 33.64
CA ILE A 543 12.18 -5.93 33.41
C ILE A 543 11.73 -5.30 34.73
N LYS A 544 10.89 -6.01 35.47
CA LYS A 544 10.35 -5.53 36.74
C LYS A 544 11.44 -5.28 37.80
N SER A 545 12.47 -6.13 37.83
CA SER A 545 13.63 -5.95 38.74
C SER A 545 14.41 -4.65 38.47
N ARG A 546 14.22 -4.04 37.29
CA ARG A 546 14.82 -2.75 36.87
C ARG A 546 13.81 -1.61 36.88
N LYS A 547 12.65 -1.85 37.53
CA LYS A 547 11.55 -0.88 37.66
C LYS A 547 10.88 -0.49 36.33
N GLY A 548 11.08 -1.26 35.27
CA GLY A 548 10.41 -1.03 33.99
C GLY A 548 8.88 -1.12 34.13
N LYS A 549 8.17 -0.30 33.36
CA LYS A 549 6.71 -0.27 33.29
C LYS A 549 6.22 -1.24 32.25
N ILE A 550 5.36 -2.17 32.65
CA ILE A 550 4.97 -3.33 31.83
C ILE A 550 3.51 -3.22 31.42
N ILE A 551 3.26 -3.20 30.12
CA ILE A 551 1.95 -3.41 29.50
C ILE A 551 1.97 -4.80 28.89
N ALA A 552 1.23 -5.76 29.47
CA ALA A 552 1.24 -7.13 28.99
C ALA A 552 -0.03 -7.47 28.21
N ILE A 553 0.15 -8.09 27.04
CA ILE A 553 -0.93 -8.70 26.26
C ILE A 553 -0.91 -10.19 26.61
N VAL A 554 -1.97 -10.68 27.22
CA VAL A 554 -2.06 -12.04 27.78
C VAL A 554 -3.26 -12.80 27.24
N THR A 555 -3.24 -14.11 27.33
CA THR A 555 -4.43 -14.93 27.10
C THR A 555 -5.42 -14.71 28.25
N GLU A 556 -6.72 -14.66 27.97
CA GLU A 556 -7.79 -14.51 28.96
C GLU A 556 -7.62 -15.45 30.18
N GLY A 557 -7.85 -14.89 31.36
CA GLY A 557 -7.74 -15.62 32.64
C GLY A 557 -6.28 -15.96 32.99
N ASP A 558 -5.29 -15.18 32.50
CA ASP A 558 -3.93 -15.27 32.99
C ASP A 558 -3.83 -14.69 34.39
N THR A 559 -3.17 -15.42 35.31
CA THR A 559 -2.97 -14.96 36.67
C THR A 559 -1.52 -14.63 37.00
N GLN A 560 -0.57 -15.29 36.35
CA GLN A 560 0.85 -15.19 36.68
C GLN A 560 1.44 -13.85 36.17
N VAL A 561 1.16 -13.47 34.93
CA VAL A 561 1.62 -12.18 34.37
C VAL A 561 0.83 -11.05 34.99
N THR A 562 -0.44 -11.24 35.29
CA THR A 562 -1.31 -10.25 35.93
C THR A 562 -0.74 -9.72 37.26
N GLU A 563 -0.04 -10.57 38.04
CA GLU A 563 0.62 -10.15 39.29
C GLU A 563 1.91 -9.36 39.06
N LEU A 564 2.50 -9.41 37.85
CA LEU A 564 3.80 -8.82 37.52
C LEU A 564 3.69 -7.50 36.74
N ALA A 565 2.68 -7.38 35.88
CA ALA A 565 2.55 -6.25 34.97
C ALA A 565 1.84 -5.06 35.62
N ASP A 566 2.08 -3.86 35.12
CA ASP A 566 1.39 -2.64 35.54
C ASP A 566 0.03 -2.51 34.85
N HIS A 567 -0.10 -3.00 33.62
CA HIS A 567 -1.35 -3.06 32.86
C HIS A 567 -1.48 -4.38 32.11
N ILE A 568 -2.69 -4.89 32.04
CA ILE A 568 -3.03 -6.16 31.38
C ILE A 568 -4.07 -5.92 30.31
N ILE A 569 -3.83 -6.46 29.11
CA ILE A 569 -4.81 -6.50 28.02
C ILE A 569 -5.01 -7.97 27.67
N GLU A 570 -6.22 -8.47 27.84
CA GLU A 570 -6.55 -9.87 27.58
C GLU A 570 -6.99 -10.07 26.11
N VAL A 571 -6.55 -11.17 25.51
CA VAL A 571 -7.02 -11.66 24.21
C VAL A 571 -7.55 -13.08 24.34
N PRO A 572 -8.53 -13.49 23.52
CA PRO A 572 -9.08 -14.85 23.54
C PRO A 572 -8.00 -15.93 23.28
N GLU A 573 -8.22 -17.10 23.85
CA GLU A 573 -7.36 -18.27 23.57
C GLU A 573 -7.54 -18.75 22.12
N THR A 574 -6.43 -19.11 21.46
CA THR A 574 -6.39 -19.74 20.14
C THR A 574 -5.15 -20.63 20.00
N PHE A 575 -4.96 -21.29 18.84
CA PHE A 575 -3.70 -21.97 18.56
C PHE A 575 -2.53 -20.97 18.49
N GLU A 576 -1.35 -21.41 18.93
CA GLU A 576 -0.18 -20.52 19.03
C GLU A 576 0.12 -19.83 17.70
N SER A 577 0.08 -20.55 16.57
CA SER A 577 0.31 -20.03 15.24
C SER A 577 -0.74 -19.01 14.76
N LEU A 578 -1.90 -18.92 15.42
CA LEU A 578 -2.97 -17.97 15.11
C LEU A 578 -3.01 -16.79 16.08
N THR A 579 -2.19 -16.81 17.16
CA THR A 579 -2.12 -15.70 18.12
C THR A 579 -1.78 -14.35 17.48
N PRO A 580 -0.95 -14.26 16.41
CA PRO A 580 -0.68 -13.00 15.73
C PRO A 580 -1.92 -12.26 15.24
N LEU A 581 -2.98 -12.99 14.86
CA LEU A 581 -4.25 -12.39 14.42
C LEU A 581 -5.02 -11.69 15.55
N LEU A 582 -4.76 -12.06 16.80
CA LEU A 582 -5.42 -11.50 17.98
C LEU A 582 -4.55 -10.48 18.71
N THR A 583 -3.27 -10.79 18.89
CA THR A 583 -2.34 -9.95 19.69
C THR A 583 -1.98 -8.64 19.01
N THR A 584 -2.13 -8.55 17.68
CA THR A 584 -1.90 -7.30 16.94
C THR A 584 -3.00 -6.26 17.19
N ILE A 585 -4.23 -6.67 17.51
CA ILE A 585 -5.39 -5.78 17.67
C ILE A 585 -5.16 -4.73 18.77
N PRO A 586 -4.85 -5.12 20.03
CA PRO A 586 -4.59 -4.14 21.07
C PRO A 586 -3.36 -3.25 20.79
N LEU A 587 -2.37 -3.74 20.04
CA LEU A 587 -1.20 -2.93 19.67
C LEU A 587 -1.57 -1.81 18.66
N GLN A 588 -2.42 -2.12 17.71
CA GLN A 588 -2.94 -1.14 16.75
C GLN A 588 -3.80 -0.09 17.45
N LEU A 589 -4.69 -0.50 18.36
CA LEU A 589 -5.52 0.40 19.17
C LEU A 589 -4.66 1.30 20.06
N LEU A 590 -3.63 0.75 20.73
CA LEU A 590 -2.74 1.51 21.60
C LEU A 590 -2.00 2.59 20.80
N SER A 591 -1.46 2.24 19.65
CA SER A 591 -0.77 3.18 18.78
C SER A 591 -1.71 4.28 18.28
N TYR A 592 -2.95 3.92 17.89
CA TYR A 592 -3.98 4.84 17.46
C TYR A 592 -4.33 5.86 18.55
N HIS A 593 -4.69 5.41 19.77
CA HIS A 593 -5.08 6.32 20.85
C HIS A 593 -3.94 7.22 21.29
N ILE A 594 -2.71 6.70 21.41
CA ILE A 594 -1.53 7.52 21.72
C ILE A 594 -1.36 8.62 20.67
N ALA A 595 -1.47 8.30 19.40
CA ALA A 595 -1.28 9.27 18.32
C ALA A 595 -2.39 10.35 18.31
N VAL A 596 -3.66 9.95 18.49
CA VAL A 596 -4.80 10.89 18.58
C VAL A 596 -4.62 11.85 19.76
N MET A 597 -4.30 11.33 20.95
CA MET A 597 -4.08 12.14 22.17
C MET A 597 -2.89 13.10 22.03
N ARG A 598 -1.92 12.77 21.19
CA ARG A 598 -0.79 13.64 20.84
C ARG A 598 -1.13 14.66 19.75
N GLY A 599 -2.35 14.66 19.23
CA GLY A 599 -2.77 15.53 18.15
C GLY A 599 -2.12 15.20 16.79
N CYS A 600 -1.66 13.97 16.61
CA CYS A 600 -1.06 13.52 15.35
C CYS A 600 -2.14 13.15 14.34
N ASN A 601 -1.86 13.35 13.04
CA ASN A 601 -2.73 12.87 11.98
C ASN A 601 -2.46 11.37 11.73
N VAL A 602 -3.38 10.51 12.19
CA VAL A 602 -3.22 9.05 12.12
C VAL A 602 -3.45 8.47 10.72
N ASP A 603 -4.28 9.14 9.91
CA ASP A 603 -4.56 8.70 8.53
C ASP A 603 -3.45 9.10 7.55
N GLN A 604 -2.82 10.26 7.80
CA GLN A 604 -1.79 10.86 6.95
C GLN A 604 -0.61 11.35 7.82
N PRO A 605 0.17 10.45 8.42
CA PRO A 605 1.30 10.84 9.24
C PRO A 605 2.40 11.48 8.39
N ARG A 606 3.11 12.47 8.95
CA ARG A 606 4.15 13.21 8.22
C ARG A 606 5.22 12.28 7.65
N ASN A 607 5.76 12.65 6.50
CA ASN A 607 6.87 11.96 5.82
C ASN A 607 6.58 10.50 5.42
N LEU A 608 5.33 10.08 5.38
CA LEU A 608 4.93 8.74 4.96
C LEU A 608 3.91 8.79 3.82
N ALA A 609 3.99 7.84 2.93
CA ALA A 609 3.00 7.60 1.88
C ALA A 609 2.51 6.15 1.96
N LYS A 610 1.25 5.90 1.59
CA LYS A 610 0.63 4.56 1.67
C LYS A 610 1.39 3.49 0.88
N SER A 611 2.02 3.85 -0.22
CA SER A 611 2.79 2.94 -1.05
C SER A 611 3.95 3.66 -1.74
N VAL A 612 5.11 3.04 -1.78
CA VAL A 612 6.32 3.55 -2.43
C VAL A 612 6.45 2.89 -3.81
N THR A 613 6.19 3.66 -4.86
CA THR A 613 6.20 3.18 -6.27
C THR A 613 7.38 3.68 -7.09
N VAL A 614 8.24 4.46 -6.49
CA VAL A 614 9.51 4.94 -7.06
C VAL A 614 10.62 4.68 -6.06
N GLU A 615 11.81 4.52 -6.58
CA GLU A 615 13.03 4.36 -5.79
C GLU A 615 13.66 5.72 -5.46
#